data_f05fb02d62c5b1ac01b0d462b1d9a093
#
_entry.id   f05fb02d62c5b1ac01b0d462b1d9a093
#
_cell.length_a   1.000
_cell.length_b   1.000
_cell.length_c   1.000
_cell.angle_alpha   90.00
_cell.angle_beta   90.00
_cell.angle_gamma   90.00
#
_symmetry.space_group_name_H-M   'P 1'
#
loop_
_entity.id
_entity.type
_entity.pdbx_description
1 polymer ?
#
loop_
_entity_poly.entity_id
_entity_poly.type
_entity_poly.pdbx_seq_one_letter_code
_entity_poly.pdbx_strand_id
1 'polypeptide(L)'
;MIALDTNVLVRCLTLDDPTQVPAARRALGHTAGFFVAKTVLLETEWVLRAAYKLPRTSIHAALSGVCGLPNAYLEHEGQMAQALADYAAGMDFADALHVAASWADEGLHTFDRRLVKAAQERGRDVRLMSSLA
;
A
#
# COMPACT_ATOMS: atom_id res chain seq x y z
N MET A 1 4.88 -18.19 -10.88
CA MET A 1 4.53 -16.85 -10.35
C MET A 1 5.78 -15.99 -10.37
N ILE A 2 5.64 -14.74 -10.74
CA ILE A 2 6.74 -13.76 -10.73
C ILE A 2 6.49 -12.71 -9.67
N ALA A 3 7.55 -12.14 -9.09
CA ALA A 3 7.45 -10.99 -8.20
C ALA A 3 7.70 -9.73 -9.01
N LEU A 4 6.98 -8.66 -8.71
CA LEU A 4 7.09 -7.40 -9.43
C LEU A 4 7.83 -6.36 -8.60
N ASP A 5 8.76 -5.66 -9.23
CA ASP A 5 9.40 -4.49 -8.65
C ASP A 5 8.51 -3.26 -8.84
N THR A 6 8.77 -2.23 -8.05
CA THR A 6 8.05 -0.95 -8.08
C THR A 6 7.96 -0.36 -9.48
N ASN A 7 9.06 -0.38 -10.25
CA ASN A 7 9.07 0.21 -11.59
C ASN A 7 8.08 -0.47 -12.54
N VAL A 8 7.85 -1.76 -12.38
CA VAL A 8 6.87 -2.48 -13.20
C VAL A 8 5.46 -1.95 -12.90
N LEU A 9 5.11 -1.84 -11.62
CA LEU A 9 3.79 -1.30 -11.23
C LEU A 9 3.61 0.15 -11.68
N VAL A 10 4.61 0.99 -11.46
CA VAL A 10 4.57 2.39 -11.88
C VAL A 10 4.33 2.50 -13.38
N ARG A 11 5.03 1.71 -14.19
CA ARG A 11 4.84 1.73 -15.65
C ARG A 11 3.46 1.26 -16.07
N CYS A 12 2.89 0.29 -15.35
CA CYS A 12 1.51 -0.13 -15.60
C CYS A 12 0.49 0.96 -15.30
N LEU A 13 0.75 1.75 -14.27
CA LEU A 13 -0.22 2.70 -13.74
C LEU A 13 -0.12 4.10 -14.35
N THR A 14 1.05 4.49 -14.86
CA THR A 14 1.28 5.84 -15.40
C THR A 14 1.28 5.91 -16.91
N LEU A 15 1.62 4.81 -17.58
CA LEU A 15 1.63 4.71 -19.07
C LEU A 15 2.53 5.76 -19.75
N ASP A 16 3.55 6.26 -19.05
CA ASP A 16 4.39 7.36 -19.52
C ASP A 16 5.66 6.91 -20.25
N ASP A 17 5.93 5.60 -20.32
CA ASP A 17 7.07 5.05 -21.06
C ASP A 17 6.58 4.04 -22.10
N PRO A 18 6.44 4.47 -23.37
CA PRO A 18 5.89 3.58 -24.40
C PRO A 18 6.76 2.37 -24.70
N THR A 19 8.03 2.39 -24.30
CA THR A 19 8.92 1.23 -24.48
C THR A 19 8.68 0.17 -23.43
N GLN A 20 8.45 0.57 -22.17
CA GLN A 20 8.31 -0.35 -21.03
C GLN A 20 6.88 -0.77 -20.75
N VAL A 21 5.89 0.03 -21.10
CA VAL A 21 4.48 -0.23 -20.79
C VAL A 21 3.97 -1.57 -21.33
N PRO A 22 4.26 -1.96 -22.59
CA PRO A 22 3.77 -3.28 -23.06
C PRO A 22 4.33 -4.44 -22.25
N ALA A 23 5.62 -4.41 -21.88
CA ALA A 23 6.22 -5.46 -21.06
C ALA A 23 5.64 -5.49 -19.65
N ALA A 24 5.44 -4.31 -19.04
CA ALA A 24 4.84 -4.19 -17.73
C ALA A 24 3.41 -4.76 -17.72
N ARG A 25 2.61 -4.44 -18.73
CA ARG A 25 1.25 -4.97 -18.85
C ARG A 25 1.23 -6.48 -19.03
N ARG A 26 2.18 -7.03 -19.77
CA ARG A 26 2.31 -8.49 -19.88
C ARG A 26 2.59 -9.14 -18.54
N ALA A 27 3.38 -8.47 -17.68
CA ALA A 27 3.65 -8.97 -16.34
C ALA A 27 2.38 -9.10 -15.50
N LEU A 28 1.47 -8.11 -15.59
CA LEU A 28 0.18 -8.19 -14.89
C LEU A 28 -0.72 -9.30 -15.44
N GLY A 29 -0.53 -9.71 -16.68
CA GLY A 29 -1.28 -10.80 -17.30
C GLY A 29 -0.62 -12.16 -17.17
N HIS A 30 0.45 -12.29 -16.38
CA HIS A 30 1.19 -13.54 -16.23
C HIS A 30 0.26 -14.65 -15.71
N THR A 31 0.16 -15.76 -16.44
CA THR A 31 -0.83 -16.82 -16.17
C THR A 31 -0.62 -17.49 -14.81
N ALA A 32 0.62 -17.65 -14.37
CA ALA A 32 0.94 -18.21 -13.06
C ALA A 32 0.82 -17.19 -11.92
N GLY A 33 0.42 -15.96 -12.23
CA GLY A 33 0.23 -14.90 -11.27
C GLY A 33 1.46 -14.05 -11.00
N PHE A 34 1.26 -12.94 -10.28
CA PHE A 34 2.34 -12.06 -9.87
C PHE A 34 2.22 -11.72 -8.38
N PHE A 35 3.37 -11.57 -7.75
CA PHE A 35 3.47 -11.28 -6.32
C PHE A 35 3.85 -9.81 -6.10
N VAL A 36 3.18 -9.16 -5.14
CA VAL A 36 3.48 -7.79 -4.73
C VAL A 36 3.85 -7.78 -3.24
N ALA A 37 5.08 -7.39 -2.94
CA ALA A 37 5.55 -7.21 -1.57
C ALA A 37 4.99 -5.92 -0.97
N LYS A 38 4.85 -5.87 0.36
CA LYS A 38 4.42 -4.66 1.07
C LYS A 38 5.34 -3.47 0.76
N THR A 39 6.64 -3.70 0.72
CA THR A 39 7.63 -2.66 0.42
C THR A 39 7.46 -2.11 -0.99
N VAL A 40 7.11 -2.96 -1.95
CA VAL A 40 6.84 -2.54 -3.33
C VAL A 40 5.59 -1.68 -3.40
N LEU A 41 4.53 -2.08 -2.70
CA LEU A 41 3.30 -1.29 -2.66
C LEU A 41 3.53 0.07 -2.00
N LEU A 42 4.28 0.09 -0.91
CA LEU A 42 4.63 1.32 -0.21
C LEU A 42 5.40 2.28 -1.12
N GLU A 43 6.42 1.79 -1.80
CA GLU A 43 7.22 2.61 -2.70
C GLU A 43 6.41 3.09 -3.90
N THR A 44 5.53 2.25 -4.42
CA THR A 44 4.65 2.62 -5.54
C THR A 44 3.75 3.80 -5.16
N GLU A 45 3.12 3.77 -3.98
CA GLU A 45 2.34 4.90 -3.49
C GLU A 45 3.18 6.17 -3.42
N TRP A 46 4.38 6.05 -2.84
CA TRP A 46 5.28 7.19 -2.70
C TRP A 46 5.66 7.80 -4.04
N VAL A 47 6.00 6.98 -5.03
CA VAL A 47 6.36 7.45 -6.38
C VAL A 47 5.18 8.15 -7.04
N LEU A 48 3.99 7.55 -6.98
CA LEU A 48 2.78 8.16 -7.58
C LEU A 48 2.44 9.50 -6.95
N ARG A 49 2.65 9.63 -5.65
CA ARG A 49 2.39 10.87 -4.92
C ARG A 49 3.50 11.91 -5.11
N ALA A 50 4.76 11.52 -4.91
CA ALA A 50 5.89 12.46 -4.89
C ALA A 50 6.36 12.86 -6.29
N ALA A 51 6.46 11.90 -7.22
CA ALA A 51 6.96 12.16 -8.57
C ALA A 51 5.85 12.54 -9.56
N TYR A 52 4.71 11.85 -9.49
CA TYR A 52 3.61 12.09 -10.44
C TYR A 52 2.55 13.05 -9.90
N LYS A 53 2.63 13.44 -8.63
CA LYS A 53 1.71 14.42 -8.01
C LYS A 53 0.24 14.00 -8.10
N LEU A 54 -0.04 12.70 -8.09
CA LEU A 54 -1.41 12.23 -8.13
C LEU A 54 -2.11 12.42 -6.80
N PRO A 55 -3.42 12.72 -6.78
CA PRO A 55 -4.18 12.82 -5.54
C PRO A 55 -4.43 11.42 -4.93
N ARG A 56 -4.70 11.41 -3.65
CA ARG A 56 -4.96 10.18 -2.87
C ARG A 56 -6.02 9.30 -3.51
N THR A 57 -7.11 9.88 -3.97
CA THR A 57 -8.22 9.12 -4.58
C THR A 57 -7.77 8.37 -5.83
N SER A 58 -6.95 9.00 -6.68
CA SER A 58 -6.41 8.37 -7.89
C SER A 58 -5.42 7.27 -7.54
N ILE A 59 -4.55 7.51 -6.56
CA ILE A 59 -3.57 6.51 -6.11
C ILE A 59 -4.28 5.31 -5.50
N HIS A 60 -5.26 5.54 -4.63
CA HIS A 60 -6.04 4.45 -4.03
C HIS A 60 -6.73 3.59 -5.09
N ALA A 61 -7.35 4.22 -6.08
CA ALA A 61 -8.01 3.50 -7.17
C ALA A 61 -7.01 2.66 -7.97
N ALA A 62 -5.82 3.21 -8.27
CA ALA A 62 -4.79 2.51 -9.02
C ALA A 62 -4.26 1.29 -8.25
N LEU A 63 -3.90 1.48 -6.98
CA LEU A 63 -3.37 0.40 -6.15
C LEU A 63 -4.43 -0.69 -5.91
N SER A 64 -5.65 -0.29 -5.61
CA SER A 64 -6.75 -1.24 -5.39
C SER A 64 -7.07 -2.03 -6.67
N GLY A 65 -6.98 -1.38 -7.83
CA GLY A 65 -7.19 -2.04 -9.11
C GLY A 65 -6.18 -3.15 -9.37
N VAL A 66 -4.90 -2.89 -9.14
CA VAL A 66 -3.84 -3.90 -9.31
C VAL A 66 -3.98 -5.00 -8.28
N CYS A 67 -4.14 -4.64 -7.01
CA CYS A 67 -4.25 -5.62 -5.92
C CYS A 67 -5.50 -6.50 -6.05
N GLY A 68 -6.54 -6.02 -6.70
CA GLY A 68 -7.79 -6.75 -6.90
C GLY A 68 -7.80 -7.65 -8.13
N LEU A 69 -6.74 -7.68 -8.93
CA LEU A 69 -6.69 -8.59 -10.09
C LEU A 69 -6.71 -10.05 -9.62
N PRO A 70 -7.39 -10.94 -10.36
CA PRO A 70 -7.56 -12.33 -9.92
C PRO A 70 -6.24 -13.09 -9.84
N ASN A 71 -5.21 -12.69 -10.58
CA ASN A 71 -3.90 -13.30 -10.57
C ASN A 71 -2.89 -12.56 -9.70
N ALA A 72 -3.31 -11.58 -8.91
CA ALA A 72 -2.47 -10.88 -7.97
C ALA A 72 -2.36 -11.66 -6.65
N TYR A 73 -1.13 -11.84 -6.18
CA TYR A 73 -0.84 -12.44 -4.88
C TYR A 73 -0.10 -11.41 -4.03
N LEU A 74 -0.69 -11.04 -2.91
CA LEU A 74 -0.17 -9.97 -2.05
C LEU A 74 0.51 -10.57 -0.83
N GLU A 75 1.59 -9.93 -0.40
CA GLU A 75 2.19 -10.26 0.89
C GLU A 75 1.20 -9.87 1.99
N HIS A 76 0.77 -10.85 2.80
CA HIS A 76 -0.23 -10.64 3.87
C HIS A 76 -1.46 -9.87 3.36
N GLU A 77 -2.22 -10.50 2.50
CA GLU A 77 -3.35 -9.90 1.79
C GLU A 77 -4.30 -9.12 2.71
N GLY A 78 -4.66 -9.69 3.87
CA GLY A 78 -5.56 -9.03 4.82
C GLY A 78 -4.98 -7.72 5.37
N GLN A 79 -3.67 -7.69 5.63
CA GLN A 79 -3.00 -6.49 6.11
C GLN A 79 -2.95 -5.41 5.02
N MET A 80 -2.69 -5.80 3.78
CA MET A 80 -2.67 -4.85 2.66
C MET A 80 -4.07 -4.29 2.40
N ALA A 81 -5.10 -5.11 2.48
CA ALA A 81 -6.49 -4.65 2.35
C ALA A 81 -6.85 -3.63 3.45
N GLN A 82 -6.45 -3.91 4.69
CA GLN A 82 -6.65 -2.97 5.79
C GLN A 82 -5.93 -1.65 5.55
N ALA A 83 -4.66 -1.71 5.14
CA ALA A 83 -3.86 -0.51 4.88
C ALA A 83 -4.46 0.34 3.77
N LEU A 84 -4.94 -0.28 2.69
CA LEU A 84 -5.58 0.44 1.60
C LEU A 84 -6.88 1.12 2.06
N ALA A 85 -7.68 0.46 2.90
CA ALA A 85 -8.90 1.04 3.45
C ALA A 85 -8.59 2.24 4.37
N ASP A 86 -7.58 2.11 5.24
CA ASP A 86 -7.17 3.20 6.12
C ASP A 86 -6.57 4.37 5.33
N TYR A 87 -5.83 4.07 4.27
CA TYR A 87 -5.30 5.09 3.35
C TYR A 87 -6.44 5.86 2.69
N ALA A 88 -7.45 5.17 2.19
CA ALA A 88 -8.64 5.81 1.60
C ALA A 88 -9.34 6.73 2.60
N ALA A 89 -9.33 6.38 3.88
CA ALA A 89 -9.93 7.17 4.95
C ALA A 89 -9.07 8.37 5.39
N GLY A 90 -7.87 8.53 4.85
CA GLY A 90 -7.02 9.69 5.09
C GLY A 90 -5.71 9.43 5.82
N MET A 91 -5.43 8.20 6.22
CA MET A 91 -4.15 7.88 6.87
C MET A 91 -2.99 7.93 5.86
N ASP A 92 -1.83 8.38 6.32
CA ASP A 92 -0.58 8.22 5.58
C ASP A 92 -0.37 6.74 5.27
N PHE A 93 0.07 6.41 4.04
CA PHE A 93 0.13 5.01 3.62
C PHE A 93 1.18 4.21 4.37
N ALA A 94 2.35 4.79 4.64
CA ALA A 94 3.36 4.13 5.45
C ALA A 94 2.82 3.83 6.85
N ASP A 95 2.15 4.78 7.47
CA ASP A 95 1.52 4.60 8.78
C ASP A 95 0.44 3.52 8.74
N ALA A 96 -0.40 3.52 7.71
CA ALA A 96 -1.44 2.50 7.54
C ALA A 96 -0.84 1.10 7.44
N LEU A 97 0.27 0.95 6.70
CA LEU A 97 0.98 -0.33 6.61
C LEU A 97 1.62 -0.73 7.93
N HIS A 98 2.25 0.21 8.66
CA HIS A 98 2.81 -0.07 9.98
C HIS A 98 1.74 -0.58 10.93
N VAL A 99 0.59 0.07 10.95
CA VAL A 99 -0.53 -0.32 11.82
C VAL A 99 -1.04 -1.71 11.44
N ALA A 100 -1.28 -1.95 10.15
CA ALA A 100 -1.80 -3.24 9.68
C ALA A 100 -0.82 -4.40 9.92
N ALA A 101 0.48 -4.13 9.84
CA ALA A 101 1.52 -5.14 10.00
C ALA A 101 1.93 -5.37 11.47
N SER A 102 1.59 -4.44 12.36
CA SER A 102 2.02 -4.47 13.77
C SER A 102 1.08 -5.33 14.59
N TRP A 103 1.36 -6.63 14.57
CA TRP A 103 0.63 -7.56 15.40
C TRP A 103 1.27 -7.62 16.79
N ALA A 104 0.60 -7.05 17.79
CA ALA A 104 1.01 -7.09 19.17
C ALA A 104 -0.20 -6.89 20.06
N ASP A 105 -0.29 -7.67 21.16
CA ASP A 105 -1.44 -7.63 22.06
C ASP A 105 -1.54 -6.31 22.83
N GLU A 106 -0.45 -5.58 22.98
CA GLU A 106 -0.45 -4.26 23.62
C GLU A 106 -0.42 -3.11 22.59
N GLY A 107 -0.70 -3.38 21.34
CA GLY A 107 -0.84 -2.39 20.29
C GLY A 107 0.47 -1.80 19.76
N LEU A 108 0.33 -0.95 18.77
CA LEU A 108 1.44 -0.18 18.20
C LEU A 108 1.65 1.08 19.03
N HIS A 109 2.85 1.30 19.52
CA HIS A 109 3.21 2.49 20.30
C HIS A 109 3.97 3.50 19.46
N THR A 110 3.60 4.76 19.58
CA THR A 110 4.18 5.85 18.80
C THR A 110 4.21 7.14 19.61
N PHE A 111 5.10 8.06 19.26
CA PHE A 111 5.06 9.43 19.76
C PHE A 111 4.17 10.35 18.90
N ASP A 112 3.70 9.87 17.76
CA ASP A 112 2.93 10.67 16.80
C ASP A 112 1.45 10.73 17.19
N ARG A 113 1.03 11.89 17.73
CA ARG A 113 -0.37 12.10 18.15
C ARG A 113 -1.35 12.07 17.00
N ARG A 114 -0.93 12.49 15.79
CA ARG A 114 -1.80 12.45 14.61
C ARG A 114 -2.08 11.02 14.21
N LEU A 115 -1.06 10.17 14.27
CA LEU A 115 -1.21 8.74 13.97
C LEU A 115 -2.16 8.09 14.98
N VAL A 116 -1.98 8.35 16.26
CA VAL A 116 -2.87 7.80 17.29
C VAL A 116 -4.32 8.18 17.02
N LYS A 117 -4.58 9.45 16.76
CA LYS A 117 -5.94 9.94 16.48
C LYS A 117 -6.53 9.29 15.24
N ALA A 118 -5.80 9.32 14.13
CA ALA A 118 -6.29 8.77 12.86
C ALA A 118 -6.55 7.27 12.96
N ALA A 119 -5.66 6.53 13.61
CA ALA A 119 -5.79 5.09 13.78
C ALA A 119 -6.97 4.74 14.71
N GLN A 120 -7.14 5.46 15.80
CA GLN A 120 -8.25 5.23 16.73
C GLN A 120 -9.61 5.51 16.08
N GLU A 121 -9.69 6.51 15.23
CA GLU A 121 -10.90 6.78 14.44
C GLU A 121 -11.25 5.62 13.51
N ARG A 122 -10.27 4.82 13.13
CA ARG A 122 -10.45 3.61 12.32
C ARG A 122 -10.62 2.34 13.16
N GLY A 123 -10.65 2.46 14.49
CA GLY A 123 -10.76 1.31 15.39
C GLY A 123 -9.47 0.48 15.51
N ARG A 124 -8.31 1.09 15.24
CA ARG A 124 -7.02 0.41 15.32
C ARG A 124 -6.37 0.62 16.69
N ASP A 125 -5.64 -0.38 17.18
CA ASP A 125 -4.96 -0.33 18.48
C ASP A 125 -3.60 0.34 18.34
N VAL A 126 -3.61 1.66 18.36
CA VAL A 126 -2.41 2.50 18.34
C VAL A 126 -2.43 3.37 19.58
N ARG A 127 -1.34 3.37 20.32
CA ARG A 127 -1.24 4.04 21.62
C ARG A 127 -0.06 4.98 21.66
N LEU A 128 -0.23 6.08 22.40
CA LEU A 128 0.85 7.03 22.61
C LEU A 128 1.88 6.43 23.55
N MET A 129 3.18 6.61 23.25
CA MET A 129 4.26 6.10 24.12
C MET A 129 4.14 6.53 25.57
N SER A 130 3.64 7.74 25.81
CA SER A 130 3.45 8.28 27.17
C SER A 130 2.41 7.48 27.97
N SER A 131 1.62 6.63 27.35
CA SER A 131 0.65 5.75 28.05
C SER A 131 1.26 4.46 28.54
N LEU A 132 2.49 4.14 28.14
CA LEU A 132 3.19 2.94 28.56
C LEU A 132 3.78 3.13 29.95
N ALA A 133 3.39 2.30 30.87
CA ALA A 133 3.88 2.34 32.25
C ALA A 133 5.25 1.65 32.39
#